data_b573bb387740f949734c2f70a2aadfd9
#
_entry.id   b573bb387740f949734c2f70a2aadfd9
#
_cell.length_a   1.000
_cell.length_b   1.000
_cell.length_c   1.000
_cell.angle_alpha   90.00
_cell.angle_beta   90.00
_cell.angle_gamma   90.00
#
_symmetry.space_group_name_H-M   'P 1'
#
loop_
_entity.id
_entity.type
_entity.pdbx_description
1 polymer ?
#
loop_
_entity_poly.entity_id
_entity_poly.type
_entity_poly.pdbx_seq_one_letter_code
_entity_poly.pdbx_strand_id
1 'polypeptide(L)'
;MSEIFGASITDKSQADGPQTITLGANDKFRQHQLQVELSATPTGGTLDVAIKTPGASQFFTLTSKQIDLTSTSLLITFGPYFASEIRLTPTSLDADKTYSAFLVSGAGT
;
A
#
# COMPACT_ATOMS: atom_id res chain seq x y z
N MET A 1 -2.55 -15.20 20.34
CA MET A 1 -3.54 -14.25 19.78
C MET A 1 -2.84 -13.34 18.79
N SER A 2 -3.41 -13.21 17.61
CA SER A 2 -2.85 -12.30 16.61
C SER A 2 -3.45 -10.91 16.75
N GLU A 3 -2.65 -9.90 16.44
CA GLU A 3 -3.11 -8.52 16.38
C GLU A 3 -3.41 -8.17 14.94
N ILE A 4 -4.43 -7.36 14.72
CA ILE A 4 -4.81 -6.89 13.40
C ILE A 4 -4.75 -5.38 13.42
N PHE A 5 -4.06 -4.81 12.45
CA PHE A 5 -4.00 -3.39 12.21
C PHE A 5 -4.73 -3.10 10.89
N GLY A 6 -5.62 -2.14 10.90
CA GLY A 6 -6.31 -1.72 9.70
C GLY A 6 -6.17 -0.23 9.48
N ALA A 7 -6.00 0.18 8.24
CA ALA A 7 -5.93 1.59 7.87
C ALA A 7 -6.41 1.77 6.45
N SER A 8 -6.85 2.97 6.13
CA SER A 8 -7.27 3.29 4.76
C SER A 8 -6.82 4.69 4.39
N ILE A 9 -6.63 4.87 3.09
CA ILE A 9 -6.51 6.19 2.47
C ILE A 9 -7.59 6.27 1.40
N THR A 10 -8.22 7.44 1.26
CA THR A 10 -9.39 7.56 0.41
C THR A 10 -9.23 8.70 -0.59
N ASP A 11 -9.70 8.47 -1.80
CA ASP A 11 -9.86 9.47 -2.86
C ASP A 11 -8.57 10.25 -3.13
N LYS A 12 -7.47 9.54 -3.36
CA LYS A 12 -6.18 10.15 -3.70
C LYS A 12 -5.96 10.13 -5.20
N SER A 13 -5.43 11.23 -5.71
CA SER A 13 -5.11 11.37 -7.14
C SER A 13 -3.61 11.26 -7.37
N GLN A 14 -3.22 11.22 -8.64
CA GLN A 14 -1.80 11.26 -9.01
C GLN A 14 -1.12 12.51 -8.43
N ALA A 15 -1.83 13.64 -8.42
CA ALA A 15 -1.27 14.90 -7.93
C ALA A 15 -1.04 14.91 -6.42
N ASP A 16 -1.74 14.07 -5.67
CA ASP A 16 -1.54 13.96 -4.22
C ASP A 16 -0.19 13.32 -3.87
N GLY A 17 0.43 12.63 -4.82
CA GLY A 17 1.75 12.04 -4.61
C GLY A 17 1.74 10.82 -3.69
N PRO A 18 2.91 10.45 -3.17
CA PRO A 18 3.01 9.28 -2.29
C PRO A 18 2.21 9.44 -1.01
N GLN A 19 1.58 8.35 -0.59
CA GLN A 19 0.80 8.29 0.64
C GLN A 19 1.44 7.27 1.58
N THR A 20 1.66 7.66 2.83
CA THR A 20 2.32 6.82 3.82
C THR A 20 1.34 6.39 4.89
N ILE A 21 1.33 5.11 5.20
CA ILE A 21 0.57 4.53 6.29
C ILE A 21 1.56 4.14 7.38
N THR A 22 1.39 4.69 8.57
CA THR A 22 2.27 4.42 9.70
C THR A 22 1.68 3.27 10.52
N LEU A 23 2.47 2.22 10.69
CA LEU A 23 2.11 1.05 11.50
C LEU A 23 2.60 1.19 12.94
N GLY A 24 3.38 2.23 13.20
CA GLY A 24 3.97 2.48 14.49
C GLY A 24 5.32 1.81 14.65
N ALA A 25 6.03 2.20 15.69
CA ALA A 25 7.32 1.60 16.05
C ALA A 25 7.01 0.25 16.67
N ASN A 26 6.84 -0.76 15.85
CA ASN A 26 6.49 -2.05 16.38
C ASN A 26 7.46 -3.12 15.90
N ASP A 27 7.50 -4.16 16.67
CA ASP A 27 8.38 -5.30 16.49
C ASP A 27 7.63 -6.51 15.91
N LYS A 28 6.45 -6.30 15.33
CA LYS A 28 5.63 -7.41 14.86
C LYS A 28 5.99 -7.76 13.43
N PHE A 29 6.12 -9.04 13.19
CA PHE A 29 6.33 -9.61 11.87
C PHE A 29 4.95 -9.85 11.26
N ARG A 30 4.54 -9.02 10.29
CA ARG A 30 3.16 -8.97 9.84
C ARG A 30 3.03 -9.40 8.39
N GLN A 31 1.95 -10.15 8.14
CA GLN A 31 1.44 -10.36 6.78
C GLN A 31 0.51 -9.20 6.46
N HIS A 32 0.64 -8.65 5.26
CA HIS A 32 -0.12 -7.46 4.84
C HIS A 32 -1.04 -7.83 3.68
N GLN A 33 -2.24 -7.26 3.70
CA GLN A 33 -3.17 -7.35 2.58
C GLN A 33 -3.59 -5.94 2.21
N LEU A 34 -3.50 -5.63 0.92
CA LEU A 34 -3.86 -4.32 0.39
C LEU A 34 -4.89 -4.50 -0.71
N GLN A 35 -6.03 -3.83 -0.56
CA GLN A 35 -7.07 -3.78 -1.59
C GLN A 35 -7.19 -2.34 -2.07
N VAL A 36 -7.27 -2.17 -3.38
CA VAL A 36 -7.40 -0.85 -3.99
C VAL A 36 -8.76 -0.75 -4.67
N GLU A 37 -9.41 0.40 -4.52
CA GLU A 37 -10.64 0.73 -5.23
C GLU A 37 -10.41 2.01 -6.03
N LEU A 38 -10.98 2.07 -7.21
CA LEU A 38 -10.81 3.21 -8.12
C LEU A 38 -12.15 3.90 -8.34
N SER A 39 -12.11 5.22 -8.54
CA SER A 39 -13.32 5.99 -8.86
C SER A 39 -13.92 5.55 -10.19
N ALA A 40 -13.06 5.18 -11.14
CA ALA A 40 -13.44 4.59 -12.42
C ALA A 40 -12.21 3.92 -13.00
N THR A 41 -12.38 3.07 -13.99
CA THR A 41 -11.25 2.40 -14.64
C THR A 41 -10.37 3.42 -15.36
N PRO A 42 -9.09 3.54 -14.98
CA PRO A 42 -8.19 4.44 -15.66
C PRO A 42 -7.68 3.85 -16.98
N THR A 43 -7.09 4.70 -17.82
CA THR A 43 -6.45 4.23 -19.06
C THR A 43 -5.02 3.78 -18.81
N GLY A 44 -4.44 4.17 -17.69
CA GLY A 44 -3.10 3.76 -17.31
C GLY A 44 -2.86 3.99 -15.83
N GLY A 45 -1.69 3.59 -15.37
CA GLY A 45 -1.27 3.85 -14.02
C GLY A 45 -0.91 2.60 -13.25
N THR A 46 0.02 2.80 -12.34
CA THR A 46 0.45 1.76 -11.40
C THR A 46 0.50 2.34 -10.00
N LEU A 47 0.43 1.47 -9.02
CA LEU A 47 0.61 1.84 -7.63
C LEU A 47 1.79 1.04 -7.08
N ASP A 48 2.86 1.74 -6.73
CA ASP A 48 4.05 1.12 -6.16
C ASP A 48 3.86 0.98 -4.66
N VAL A 49 4.29 -0.15 -4.13
CA VAL A 49 4.24 -0.45 -2.70
C VAL A 49 5.66 -0.51 -2.16
N ALA A 50 5.93 0.24 -1.10
CA ALA A 50 7.23 0.25 -0.46
C ALA A 50 7.06 0.09 1.04
N ILE A 51 8.03 -0.54 1.68
CA ILE A 51 8.04 -0.70 3.13
C ILE A 51 9.27 -0.02 3.71
N LYS A 52 9.17 0.32 4.99
CA LYS A 52 10.29 0.87 5.73
C LYS A 52 10.46 0.03 6.99
N THR A 53 11.61 -0.61 7.11
CA THR A 53 11.95 -1.41 8.27
C THR A 53 12.13 -0.50 9.49
N PRO A 54 11.69 -0.90 10.69
CA PRO A 54 11.92 -0.09 11.88
C PRO A 54 13.39 0.28 12.03
N GLY A 55 13.66 1.58 12.22
CA GLY A 55 15.02 2.11 12.30
C GLY A 55 15.64 2.52 10.98
N ALA A 56 15.06 2.10 9.85
CA ALA A 56 15.59 2.49 8.55
C ALA A 56 15.24 3.94 8.22
N SER A 57 16.08 4.59 7.43
CA SER A 57 15.83 5.96 6.99
C SER A 57 15.18 6.03 5.62
N GLN A 58 15.10 4.93 4.90
CA GLN A 58 14.59 4.91 3.53
C GLN A 58 13.63 3.76 3.30
N PHE A 59 12.72 3.96 2.36
CA PHE A 59 11.78 2.93 1.93
C PHE A 59 12.44 1.98 0.96
N PHE A 60 12.00 0.74 1.00
CA PHE A 60 12.38 -0.29 0.04
C PHE A 60 11.15 -0.65 -0.80
N THR A 61 11.24 -0.44 -2.11
CA THR A 61 10.13 -0.71 -3.02
C THR A 61 10.03 -2.21 -3.29
N LEU A 62 8.82 -2.75 -3.11
CA LEU A 62 8.54 -4.15 -3.40
C LEU A 62 8.15 -4.26 -4.87
N THR A 63 9.14 -4.38 -5.75
CA THR A 63 8.92 -4.33 -7.20
C THR A 63 8.00 -5.43 -7.71
N SER A 64 8.02 -6.60 -7.07
CA SER A 64 7.14 -7.71 -7.45
C SER A 64 5.70 -7.52 -7.01
N LYS A 65 5.42 -6.46 -6.23
CA LYS A 65 4.08 -6.18 -5.68
C LYS A 65 3.47 -4.91 -6.26
N GLN A 66 4.01 -4.41 -7.36
CA GLN A 66 3.41 -3.28 -8.05
C GLN A 66 2.01 -3.65 -8.54
N ILE A 67 1.06 -2.74 -8.32
CA ILE A 67 -0.33 -2.95 -8.73
C ILE A 67 -0.57 -2.21 -10.04
N ASP A 68 -1.04 -2.94 -11.05
CA ASP A 68 -1.50 -2.34 -12.31
C ASP A 68 -2.94 -1.85 -12.10
N LEU A 69 -3.13 -0.54 -12.09
CA LEU A 69 -4.43 0.06 -11.80
C LEU A 69 -5.45 -0.12 -12.92
N THR A 70 -5.01 -0.61 -14.08
CA THR A 70 -5.94 -0.96 -15.16
C THR A 70 -6.45 -2.39 -15.04
N SER A 71 -5.86 -3.16 -14.14
CA SER A 71 -6.23 -4.56 -13.91
C SER A 71 -7.55 -4.66 -13.14
N THR A 72 -8.19 -5.81 -13.24
CA THR A 72 -9.33 -6.13 -12.38
C THR A 72 -8.88 -6.76 -11.06
N SER A 73 -7.60 -7.11 -10.95
CA SER A 73 -7.04 -7.74 -9.76
C SER A 73 -6.32 -6.70 -8.92
N LEU A 74 -7.07 -6.05 -8.03
CA LEU A 74 -6.58 -4.94 -7.21
C LEU A 74 -6.42 -5.35 -5.75
N LEU A 75 -6.13 -6.60 -5.50
CA LEU A 75 -5.87 -7.13 -4.16
C LEU A 75 -4.54 -7.84 -4.18
N ILE A 76 -3.65 -7.46 -3.27
CA ILE A 76 -2.36 -8.13 -3.11
C ILE A 76 -2.10 -8.46 -1.65
N THR A 77 -1.25 -9.44 -1.44
CA THR A 77 -0.69 -9.74 -0.12
C THR A 77 0.83 -9.69 -0.23
N PHE A 78 1.47 -9.28 0.86
CA PHE A 78 2.93 -9.23 0.90
C PHE A 78 3.41 -9.42 2.32
N GLY A 79 4.61 -9.96 2.43
CA GLY A 79 5.20 -10.26 3.70
C GLY A 79 5.42 -11.77 3.88
N PRO A 80 5.66 -12.20 5.14
CA PRO A 80 5.66 -11.34 6.34
C PRO A 80 6.89 -10.44 6.40
N TYR A 81 6.69 -9.21 6.89
CA TYR A 81 7.75 -8.22 7.07
C TYR A 81 7.61 -7.51 8.40
N PHE A 82 8.74 -7.07 8.95
CA PHE A 82 8.77 -6.02 9.96
C PHE A 82 8.73 -4.69 9.21
N ALA A 83 7.68 -3.92 9.39
CA ALA A 83 7.54 -2.64 8.72
C ALA A 83 6.99 -1.61 9.70
N SER A 84 7.63 -0.45 9.76
CA SER A 84 7.11 0.67 10.55
C SER A 84 6.18 1.55 9.72
N GLU A 85 6.40 1.59 8.41
CA GLU A 85 5.60 2.39 7.48
C GLU A 85 5.46 1.67 6.16
N ILE A 86 4.35 1.90 5.50
CA ILE A 86 4.09 1.44 4.13
C ILE A 86 3.76 2.66 3.31
N ARG A 87 4.41 2.80 2.15
CA ARG A 87 4.17 3.92 1.25
C ARG A 87 3.61 3.44 -0.07
N LEU A 88 2.56 4.11 -0.52
CA LEU A 88 1.92 3.85 -1.79
C LEU A 88 2.19 5.03 -2.70
N THR A 89 2.75 4.77 -3.88
CA THR A 89 3.12 5.83 -4.83
C THR A 89 2.43 5.58 -6.15
N PRO A 90 1.46 6.43 -6.53
CA PRO A 90 0.83 6.31 -7.85
C PRO A 90 1.78 6.82 -8.93
N THR A 91 1.80 6.14 -10.06
CA THR A 91 2.60 6.54 -11.21
C THR A 91 1.71 6.51 -12.45
N SER A 92 1.62 7.64 -13.14
CA SER A 92 0.88 7.77 -14.41
C SER A 92 -0.61 7.45 -14.29
N LEU A 93 -1.18 7.64 -13.11
CA LEU A 93 -2.63 7.53 -12.96
C LEU A 93 -3.31 8.71 -13.66
N ASP A 94 -4.40 8.45 -14.38
CA ASP A 94 -5.17 9.48 -15.05
C ASP A 94 -5.51 10.62 -14.08
N ALA A 95 -5.35 11.87 -14.52
CA ALA A 95 -5.48 13.04 -13.65
C ALA A 95 -6.90 13.18 -13.05
N ASP A 96 -7.92 12.68 -13.72
CA ASP A 96 -9.31 12.79 -13.28
C ASP A 96 -9.78 11.55 -12.50
N LYS A 97 -8.88 10.62 -12.20
CA LYS A 97 -9.21 9.40 -11.46
C LYS A 97 -8.58 9.46 -10.07
N THR A 98 -9.26 8.82 -9.13
CA THR A 98 -8.75 8.68 -7.77
C THR A 98 -8.75 7.21 -7.36
N TYR A 99 -7.91 6.89 -6.38
CA TYR A 99 -7.87 5.57 -5.79
C TYR A 99 -8.06 5.66 -4.28
N SER A 100 -8.59 4.59 -3.72
CA SER A 100 -8.62 4.37 -2.27
C SER A 100 -7.93 3.05 -1.98
N ALA A 101 -7.23 2.98 -0.87
CA ALA A 101 -6.50 1.78 -0.50
C ALA A 101 -6.86 1.39 0.93
N PHE A 102 -7.08 0.11 1.12
CA PHE A 102 -7.46 -0.46 2.41
C PHE A 102 -6.41 -1.50 2.79
N LEU A 103 -5.70 -1.21 3.88
CA LEU A 103 -4.63 -2.06 4.37
C LEU A 103 -5.08 -2.78 5.62
N VAL A 104 -4.84 -4.09 5.65
CA VAL A 104 -4.98 -4.89 6.86
C VAL A 104 -3.66 -5.63 7.08
N SER A 105 -3.12 -5.52 8.27
CA SER A 105 -1.88 -6.18 8.64
C SER A 105 -2.11 -7.02 9.88
N GLY A 106 -1.85 -8.31 9.77
CA GLY A 106 -2.00 -9.25 10.87
C GLY A 106 -0.65 -9.68 11.42
N ALA A 107 -0.51 -9.69 12.73
CA ALA A 107 0.69 -10.20 13.35
C ALA A 107 0.77 -11.71 13.16
N GLY A 108 1.96 -12.19 12.86
CA GLY A 108 2.20 -13.61 12.78
C GLY A 108 2.06 -14.27 14.16
N THR A 109 1.65 -15.50 14.19
CA THR A 109 1.54 -16.28 15.43
C THR A 109 2.62 -17.34 15.51
#